data_de49dd8818cc8d8cc481f153c1172418
#
_entry.id   de49dd8818cc8d8cc481f153c1172418
#
_cell.length_a   1.000
_cell.length_b   1.000
_cell.length_c   1.000
_cell.angle_alpha   90.00
_cell.angle_beta   90.00
_cell.angle_gamma   90.00
#
_symmetry.space_group_name_H-M   'P 1'
#
loop_
_entity.id
_entity.type
_entity.pdbx_description
1 polymer ?
#
loop_
_entity_poly.entity_id
_entity_poly.type
_entity_poly.pdbx_seq_one_letter_code
_entity_poly.pdbx_strand_id
1 'polypeptide(L)'
;IILGLNNYYEDFHKVKYDEDLLNKSVDLCHRYIKNKCFPDKALDVVDAAGARVKLRGEENVTLKDVIHVISKISNVGTDVIDVESVDTYKNLDTRIKTTVFGQDEAVDKIVENIVVSKSGLREKNKPIGSFLLVGPTGTGKTETAKTLAKELECKLVKFDMSEYMEKHSVSKLIGAPPGYVGHAEGKLGQGLMLAEVEENPNCVLLLDEVEKAAPEVLQVLLQVMDDGRLTGATGKTTDFTNVVLLMTSNLGAADAEKLKIGFGKNTKTDTDVAAVKSFFTPEFRNRIDAVIRFNKLDKSVVEKIVKRLQDEI
;
A
#
# COMPACT_ATOMS: atom_id res chain seq x y z
N ILE A 1 -8.88 3.30 -30.87
CA ILE A 1 -10.31 3.02 -30.64
C ILE A 1 -10.96 4.28 -30.05
N ILE A 2 -10.49 4.80 -28.90
CA ILE A 2 -11.10 5.96 -28.23
C ILE A 2 -11.11 7.20 -29.14
N LEU A 3 -9.99 7.54 -29.75
CA LEU A 3 -9.92 8.65 -30.74
C LEU A 3 -10.89 8.49 -31.88
N GLY A 4 -11.15 7.25 -32.33
CA GLY A 4 -12.13 6.97 -33.40
C GLY A 4 -13.59 7.12 -32.96
N LEU A 5 -13.86 7.07 -31.64
CA LEU A 5 -15.19 7.24 -31.04
C LEU A 5 -15.41 8.64 -30.47
N ASN A 6 -14.40 9.50 -30.51
CA ASN A 6 -14.43 10.84 -29.88
C ASN A 6 -15.66 11.64 -30.35
N ASN A 7 -15.85 11.77 -31.65
CA ASN A 7 -16.97 12.53 -32.23
C ASN A 7 -18.35 12.00 -31.74
N TYR A 8 -18.48 10.68 -31.55
CA TYR A 8 -19.70 10.07 -31.05
C TYR A 8 -20.00 10.52 -29.61
N TYR A 9 -18.99 10.50 -28.72
CA TYR A 9 -19.17 10.94 -27.32
C TYR A 9 -19.36 12.46 -27.22
N GLU A 10 -18.68 13.25 -28.05
CA GLU A 10 -18.87 14.69 -28.14
C GLU A 10 -20.30 15.06 -28.55
N ASP A 11 -20.82 14.39 -29.56
CA ASP A 11 -22.19 14.59 -30.02
C ASP A 11 -23.25 14.13 -29.00
N PHE A 12 -22.99 13.02 -28.31
CA PHE A 12 -23.93 12.46 -27.33
C PHE A 12 -24.02 13.28 -26.06
N HIS A 13 -22.87 13.69 -25.51
CA HIS A 13 -22.84 14.48 -24.29
C HIS A 13 -22.90 15.99 -24.53
N LYS A 14 -22.70 16.45 -25.76
CA LYS A 14 -22.57 17.87 -26.13
C LYS A 14 -21.42 18.55 -25.39
N VAL A 15 -20.28 17.86 -25.32
CA VAL A 15 -19.02 18.31 -24.71
C VAL A 15 -17.86 18.07 -25.66
N LYS A 16 -16.72 18.66 -25.39
CA LYS A 16 -15.49 18.48 -26.18
C LYS A 16 -14.40 17.78 -25.36
N TYR A 17 -13.69 16.87 -26.04
CA TYR A 17 -12.53 16.19 -25.49
C TYR A 17 -11.28 16.57 -26.28
N ASP A 18 -10.24 16.96 -25.56
CA ASP A 18 -8.91 17.15 -26.16
C ASP A 18 -8.24 15.80 -26.43
N GLU A 19 -7.50 15.67 -27.52
CA GLU A 19 -6.80 14.44 -27.87
C GLU A 19 -5.76 14.04 -26.83
N ASP A 20 -5.02 15.02 -26.28
CA ASP A 20 -4.05 14.80 -25.21
C ASP A 20 -4.74 14.31 -23.92
N LEU A 21 -5.94 14.81 -23.62
CA LEU A 21 -6.75 14.35 -22.52
C LEU A 21 -7.15 12.88 -22.68
N LEU A 22 -7.57 12.48 -23.89
CA LEU A 22 -7.95 11.09 -24.16
C LEU A 22 -6.77 10.13 -24.02
N ASN A 23 -5.58 10.53 -24.49
CA ASN A 23 -4.37 9.73 -24.32
C ASN A 23 -4.00 9.59 -22.84
N LYS A 24 -3.99 10.68 -22.09
CA LYS A 24 -3.76 10.67 -20.63
C LYS A 24 -4.81 9.81 -19.90
N SER A 25 -6.07 9.83 -20.33
CA SER A 25 -7.13 9.02 -19.76
C SER A 25 -6.86 7.52 -19.88
N VAL A 26 -6.33 7.09 -21.03
CA VAL A 26 -5.93 5.67 -21.26
C VAL A 26 -4.81 5.27 -20.30
N ASP A 27 -3.79 6.11 -20.15
CA ASP A 27 -2.66 5.84 -19.27
C ASP A 27 -3.09 5.74 -17.80
N LEU A 28 -3.97 6.66 -17.37
CA LEU A 28 -4.53 6.63 -16.02
C LEU A 28 -5.41 5.40 -15.79
N CYS A 29 -6.26 5.02 -16.77
CA CYS A 29 -7.05 3.79 -16.68
C CYS A 29 -6.16 2.54 -16.62
N HIS A 30 -5.03 2.52 -17.35
CA HIS A 30 -4.07 1.42 -17.28
C HIS A 30 -3.46 1.30 -15.87
N ARG A 31 -3.12 2.42 -15.28
CA ARG A 31 -2.43 2.51 -13.99
C ARG A 31 -3.35 2.17 -12.81
N TYR A 32 -4.57 2.72 -12.78
CA TYR A 32 -5.42 2.70 -11.58
C TYR A 32 -6.61 1.73 -11.66
N ILE A 33 -7.11 1.38 -12.85
CA ILE A 33 -8.23 0.44 -13.00
C ILE A 33 -7.68 -0.93 -13.41
N LYS A 34 -7.53 -1.84 -12.45
CA LYS A 34 -6.94 -3.18 -12.67
C LYS A 34 -7.97 -4.29 -12.86
N ASN A 35 -9.18 -4.07 -12.38
CA ASN A 35 -10.28 -5.06 -12.38
C ASN A 35 -11.10 -5.12 -13.69
N LYS A 36 -10.79 -4.26 -14.66
CA LYS A 36 -11.45 -4.23 -15.99
C LYS A 36 -10.42 -4.29 -17.12
N CYS A 37 -10.81 -4.83 -18.26
CA CYS A 37 -9.99 -4.94 -19.47
C CYS A 37 -10.14 -3.71 -20.40
N PHE A 38 -9.13 -3.47 -21.25
CA PHE A 38 -9.26 -2.57 -22.39
C PHE A 38 -10.02 -3.26 -23.52
N PRO A 39 -10.80 -2.53 -24.34
CA PRO A 39 -10.99 -1.07 -24.33
C PRO A 39 -12.03 -0.57 -23.31
N ASP A 40 -12.87 -1.44 -22.77
CA ASP A 40 -14.09 -1.10 -22.00
C ASP A 40 -13.83 -0.12 -20.85
N LYS A 41 -12.80 -0.36 -20.03
CA LYS A 41 -12.50 0.51 -18.90
C LYS A 41 -12.21 1.96 -19.28
N ALA A 42 -11.62 2.19 -20.44
CA ALA A 42 -11.31 3.53 -20.88
C ALA A 42 -12.53 4.20 -21.55
N LEU A 43 -13.38 3.43 -22.23
CA LEU A 43 -14.65 3.89 -22.77
C LEU A 43 -15.60 4.30 -21.63
N ASP A 44 -15.74 3.47 -20.60
CA ASP A 44 -16.54 3.78 -19.41
C ASP A 44 -16.11 5.10 -18.74
N VAL A 45 -14.81 5.34 -18.65
CA VAL A 45 -14.28 6.55 -18.00
C VAL A 45 -14.54 7.78 -18.85
N VAL A 46 -14.34 7.71 -20.17
CA VAL A 46 -14.60 8.83 -21.09
C VAL A 46 -16.09 9.18 -21.10
N ASP A 47 -16.95 8.18 -21.21
CA ASP A 47 -18.41 8.34 -21.17
C ASP A 47 -18.88 9.00 -19.86
N ALA A 48 -18.43 8.47 -18.71
CA ALA A 48 -18.81 9.00 -17.40
C ALA A 48 -18.26 10.42 -17.16
N ALA A 49 -17.08 10.75 -17.67
CA ALA A 49 -16.50 12.09 -17.58
C ALA A 49 -17.33 13.11 -18.39
N GLY A 50 -17.74 12.75 -19.62
CA GLY A 50 -18.61 13.56 -20.46
C GLY A 50 -20.00 13.79 -19.84
N ALA A 51 -20.61 12.72 -19.33
CA ALA A 51 -21.89 12.81 -18.62
C ALA A 51 -21.83 13.76 -17.41
N ARG A 52 -20.73 13.71 -16.65
CA ARG A 52 -20.50 14.60 -15.50
C ARG A 52 -20.40 16.07 -15.90
N VAL A 53 -19.65 16.38 -16.95
CA VAL A 53 -19.46 17.74 -17.45
C VAL A 53 -20.75 18.31 -17.99
N LYS A 54 -21.51 17.50 -18.75
CA LYS A 54 -22.87 17.85 -19.22
C LYS A 54 -23.82 18.20 -18.07
N LEU A 55 -23.79 17.43 -16.97
CA LEU A 55 -24.63 17.71 -15.79
C LEU A 55 -24.28 19.04 -15.11
N ARG A 56 -23.04 19.51 -15.23
CA ARG A 56 -22.60 20.83 -14.73
C ARG A 56 -22.89 21.98 -15.70
N GLY A 57 -23.33 21.65 -16.92
CA GLY A 57 -23.57 22.67 -17.96
C GLY A 57 -22.31 23.25 -18.59
N GLU A 58 -21.18 22.54 -18.46
CA GLU A 58 -19.91 22.89 -19.06
C GLU A 58 -19.72 22.21 -20.43
N GLU A 59 -18.88 22.79 -21.28
CA GLU A 59 -18.68 22.29 -22.67
C GLU A 59 -17.39 21.49 -22.81
N ASN A 60 -16.39 21.66 -21.95
CA ASN A 60 -15.10 21.03 -22.08
C ASN A 60 -14.82 20.05 -20.94
N VAL A 61 -14.44 18.83 -21.30
CA VAL A 61 -13.99 17.83 -20.33
C VAL A 61 -12.56 18.14 -19.91
N THR A 62 -12.30 18.13 -18.61
CA THR A 62 -10.98 18.40 -18.04
C THR A 62 -10.35 17.13 -17.47
N LEU A 63 -9.04 17.16 -17.28
CA LEU A 63 -8.32 16.06 -16.62
C LEU A 63 -8.88 15.78 -15.22
N LYS A 64 -9.32 16.81 -14.50
CA LYS A 64 -9.95 16.66 -13.18
C LYS A 64 -11.24 15.84 -13.22
N ASP A 65 -12.00 15.92 -14.29
CA ASP A 65 -13.23 15.15 -14.45
C ASP A 65 -12.92 13.67 -14.67
N VAL A 66 -11.92 13.39 -15.50
CA VAL A 66 -11.40 12.03 -15.74
C VAL A 66 -10.86 11.43 -14.44
N ILE A 67 -10.03 12.17 -13.71
CA ILE A 67 -9.45 11.76 -12.43
C ILE A 67 -10.55 11.44 -11.41
N HIS A 68 -11.58 12.28 -11.33
CA HIS A 68 -12.70 12.05 -10.41
C HIS A 68 -13.47 10.75 -10.73
N VAL A 69 -13.67 10.45 -12.02
CA VAL A 69 -14.32 9.20 -12.43
C VAL A 69 -13.45 7.99 -12.10
N ILE A 70 -12.15 8.07 -12.41
CA ILE A 70 -11.19 7.00 -12.11
C ILE A 70 -11.12 6.78 -10.60
N SER A 71 -11.07 7.84 -9.79
CA SER A 71 -11.08 7.79 -8.33
C SER A 71 -12.28 6.98 -7.79
N LYS A 72 -13.47 7.23 -8.34
CA LYS A 72 -14.68 6.48 -7.94
C LYS A 72 -14.66 5.01 -8.34
N ILE A 73 -14.10 4.70 -9.51
CA ILE A 73 -14.03 3.31 -10.01
C ILE A 73 -12.96 2.51 -9.29
N SER A 74 -11.81 3.13 -9.00
CA SER A 74 -10.63 2.46 -8.42
C SER A 74 -10.55 2.54 -6.90
N ASN A 75 -11.45 3.29 -6.23
CA ASN A 75 -11.38 3.62 -4.80
C ASN A 75 -10.04 4.26 -4.39
N VAL A 76 -9.44 5.06 -5.27
CA VAL A 76 -8.20 5.81 -5.02
C VAL A 76 -8.53 7.29 -4.87
N GLY A 77 -7.92 7.97 -3.92
CA GLY A 77 -8.08 9.41 -3.75
C GLY A 77 -7.74 10.20 -5.01
N THR A 78 -8.46 11.26 -5.29
CA THR A 78 -8.22 12.13 -6.46
C THR A 78 -6.82 12.70 -6.48
N ASP A 79 -6.27 13.02 -5.30
CA ASP A 79 -4.93 13.60 -5.12
C ASP A 79 -3.81 12.61 -5.46
N VAL A 80 -4.09 11.30 -5.35
CA VAL A 80 -3.16 10.24 -5.73
C VAL A 80 -3.12 10.04 -7.25
N ILE A 81 -4.23 10.28 -7.93
CA ILE A 81 -4.36 10.12 -9.39
C ILE A 81 -3.86 11.35 -10.12
N ASP A 82 -3.96 12.54 -9.51
CA ASP A 82 -3.52 13.80 -10.08
C ASP A 82 -1.97 13.88 -10.08
N VAL A 83 -1.37 13.34 -11.13
CA VAL A 83 0.10 13.19 -11.30
C VAL A 83 0.81 14.55 -11.44
N GLU A 84 0.09 15.62 -11.69
CA GLU A 84 0.63 16.99 -11.70
C GLU A 84 0.74 17.57 -10.28
N SER A 85 0.07 16.97 -9.30
CA SER A 85 0.23 17.35 -7.90
C SER A 85 1.44 16.65 -7.25
N VAL A 86 2.64 17.01 -7.68
CA VAL A 86 3.87 16.86 -6.86
C VAL A 86 3.63 17.41 -5.45
N ASP A 87 2.64 18.27 -5.29
CA ASP A 87 2.23 18.87 -4.02
C ASP A 87 1.57 17.88 -3.04
N THR A 88 0.91 16.81 -3.50
CA THR A 88 0.29 15.80 -2.62
C THR A 88 1.31 15.05 -1.78
N TYR A 89 2.49 14.77 -2.36
CA TYR A 89 3.58 14.12 -1.64
C TYR A 89 4.54 15.10 -0.97
N LYS A 90 4.50 16.39 -1.34
CA LYS A 90 5.46 17.43 -0.93
C LYS A 90 5.46 17.73 0.57
N ASN A 91 4.37 17.44 1.28
CA ASN A 91 4.25 17.64 2.72
C ASN A 91 3.70 16.39 3.43
N LEU A 92 3.80 15.20 2.80
CA LEU A 92 3.29 13.96 3.35
C LEU A 92 3.99 13.60 4.67
N ASP A 93 5.31 13.80 4.73
CA ASP A 93 6.12 13.64 5.93
C ASP A 93 5.61 14.51 7.08
N THR A 94 5.39 15.80 6.82
CA THR A 94 4.91 16.75 7.81
C THR A 94 3.52 16.37 8.32
N ARG A 95 2.60 15.98 7.43
CA ARG A 95 1.25 15.54 7.79
C ARG A 95 1.28 14.28 8.67
N ILE A 96 2.09 13.29 8.32
CA ILE A 96 2.24 12.07 9.14
C ILE A 96 2.84 12.41 10.51
N LYS A 97 3.84 13.28 10.58
CA LYS A 97 4.49 13.70 11.84
C LYS A 97 3.57 14.45 12.79
N THR A 98 2.47 15.05 12.32
CA THR A 98 1.44 15.64 13.20
C THR A 98 0.68 14.59 14.02
N THR A 99 0.67 13.35 13.54
CA THR A 99 -0.05 12.23 14.16
C THR A 99 0.90 11.24 14.83
N VAL A 100 2.03 10.94 14.19
CA VAL A 100 3.06 10.00 14.65
C VAL A 100 4.20 10.78 15.29
N PHE A 101 4.23 10.82 16.62
CA PHE A 101 5.23 11.59 17.37
C PHE A 101 6.50 10.79 17.65
N GLY A 102 7.66 11.45 17.55
CA GLY A 102 8.96 10.93 17.98
C GLY A 102 9.54 9.84 17.07
N GLN A 103 9.05 9.74 15.83
CA GLN A 103 9.54 8.79 14.82
C GLN A 103 9.86 9.49 13.49
N ASP A 104 10.38 10.72 13.57
CA ASP A 104 10.56 11.58 12.40
C ASP A 104 11.44 10.92 11.32
N GLU A 105 12.58 10.33 11.70
CA GLU A 105 13.47 9.63 10.76
C GLU A 105 12.81 8.42 10.08
N ALA A 106 11.94 7.72 10.83
CA ALA A 106 11.22 6.57 10.30
C ALA A 106 10.21 7.02 9.24
N VAL A 107 9.46 8.09 9.53
CA VAL A 107 8.49 8.69 8.61
C VAL A 107 9.18 9.22 7.37
N ASP A 108 10.29 9.96 7.51
CA ASP A 108 11.05 10.51 6.38
C ASP A 108 11.50 9.41 5.41
N LYS A 109 12.06 8.32 5.91
CA LYS A 109 12.48 7.17 5.09
C LYS A 109 11.33 6.52 4.33
N ILE A 110 10.15 6.38 4.95
CA ILE A 110 8.97 5.83 4.28
C ILE A 110 8.56 6.75 3.13
N VAL A 111 8.41 8.04 3.42
CA VAL A 111 7.94 9.03 2.46
C VAL A 111 8.92 9.20 1.30
N GLU A 112 10.22 9.32 1.56
CA GLU A 112 11.26 9.40 0.53
C GLU A 112 11.16 8.24 -0.47
N ASN A 113 11.04 7.00 0.03
CA ASN A 113 10.93 5.83 -0.84
C ASN A 113 9.63 5.83 -1.66
N ILE A 114 8.51 6.25 -1.07
CA ILE A 114 7.23 6.38 -1.79
C ILE A 114 7.35 7.42 -2.89
N VAL A 115 7.94 8.59 -2.61
CA VAL A 115 8.14 9.66 -3.58
C VAL A 115 9.03 9.18 -4.74
N VAL A 116 10.15 8.51 -4.46
CA VAL A 116 11.04 7.94 -5.48
C VAL A 116 10.29 6.92 -6.34
N SER A 117 9.50 6.05 -5.72
CA SER A 117 8.69 5.07 -6.46
C SER A 117 7.66 5.73 -7.39
N LYS A 118 6.98 6.77 -6.90
CA LYS A 118 5.95 7.49 -7.66
C LYS A 118 6.53 8.41 -8.74
N SER A 119 7.78 8.86 -8.62
CA SER A 119 8.46 9.63 -9.67
C SER A 119 8.81 8.81 -10.93
N GLY A 120 8.52 7.50 -10.94
CA GLY A 120 8.78 6.63 -12.08
C GLY A 120 10.22 6.13 -12.20
N LEU A 121 11.07 6.41 -11.22
CA LEU A 121 12.46 5.96 -11.17
C LEU A 121 12.60 4.49 -10.73
N ARG A 122 11.49 3.87 -10.29
CA ARG A 122 11.45 2.48 -9.84
C ARG A 122 11.00 1.53 -10.95
N GLU A 123 11.40 0.25 -10.84
CA GLU A 123 10.90 -0.83 -11.69
C GLU A 123 9.37 -0.95 -11.60
N LYS A 124 8.70 -0.97 -12.76
CA LYS A 124 7.23 -0.98 -12.86
C LYS A 124 6.55 -2.24 -12.32
N ASN A 125 7.31 -3.31 -12.14
CA ASN A 125 6.79 -4.62 -11.73
C ASN A 125 6.96 -4.89 -10.24
N LYS A 126 7.16 -3.89 -9.39
CA LYS A 126 7.31 -4.05 -7.94
C LYS A 126 6.25 -3.23 -7.20
N PRO A 127 5.93 -3.58 -5.95
CA PRO A 127 5.10 -2.74 -5.08
C PRO A 127 5.65 -1.32 -4.97
N ILE A 128 4.84 -0.33 -4.62
CA ILE A 128 5.27 1.06 -4.40
C ILE A 128 6.42 1.11 -3.39
N GLY A 129 6.33 0.31 -2.33
CA GLY A 129 7.36 0.17 -1.33
C GLY A 129 7.13 -1.06 -0.47
N SER A 130 8.23 -1.72 -0.07
CA SER A 130 8.23 -2.87 0.82
C SER A 130 9.09 -2.55 2.02
N PHE A 131 8.47 -2.28 3.18
CA PHE A 131 9.15 -1.77 4.36
C PHE A 131 9.03 -2.72 5.53
N LEU A 132 10.12 -2.95 6.25
CA LEU A 132 10.14 -3.67 7.52
C LEU A 132 10.31 -2.67 8.67
N LEU A 133 9.26 -2.50 9.47
CA LEU A 133 9.23 -1.62 10.64
C LEU A 133 9.65 -2.41 11.88
N VAL A 134 10.82 -2.12 12.42
CA VAL A 134 11.43 -2.86 13.53
C VAL A 134 11.48 -1.99 14.78
N GLY A 135 11.13 -2.54 15.92
CA GLY A 135 11.23 -1.85 17.20
C GLY A 135 10.29 -2.39 18.27
N PRO A 136 10.39 -1.90 19.51
CA PRO A 136 9.55 -2.34 20.62
C PRO A 136 8.05 -2.17 20.38
N THR A 137 7.24 -2.95 21.09
CA THR A 137 5.79 -2.78 21.09
C THR A 137 5.42 -1.38 21.62
N GLY A 138 4.35 -0.77 21.06
CA GLY A 138 3.87 0.54 21.49
C GLY A 138 4.68 1.74 20.99
N THR A 139 5.58 1.57 20.02
CA THR A 139 6.38 2.68 19.44
C THR A 139 5.73 3.39 18.27
N GLY A 140 4.52 2.99 17.86
CA GLY A 140 3.76 3.67 16.80
C GLY A 140 3.83 3.01 15.41
N LYS A 141 4.41 1.80 15.26
CA LYS A 141 4.51 1.10 13.96
C LYS A 141 3.15 0.95 13.26
N THR A 142 2.17 0.40 13.95
CA THR A 142 0.81 0.20 13.42
C THR A 142 0.09 1.54 13.20
N GLU A 143 0.33 2.53 14.06
CA GLU A 143 -0.24 3.87 13.91
C GLU A 143 0.31 4.60 12.68
N THR A 144 1.59 4.41 12.38
CA THR A 144 2.21 4.92 11.14
C THR A 144 1.52 4.34 9.91
N ALA A 145 1.21 3.04 9.89
CA ALA A 145 0.50 2.42 8.78
C ALA A 145 -0.91 2.98 8.60
N LYS A 146 -1.64 3.20 9.71
CA LYS A 146 -2.99 3.80 9.69
C LYS A 146 -2.95 5.23 9.17
N THR A 147 -2.01 6.03 9.70
CA THR A 147 -1.85 7.42 9.29
C THR A 147 -1.43 7.53 7.83
N LEU A 148 -0.49 6.69 7.39
CA LEU A 148 -0.06 6.64 5.99
C LEU A 148 -1.24 6.32 5.06
N ALA A 149 -2.06 5.31 5.38
CA ALA A 149 -3.23 4.97 4.58
C ALA A 149 -4.24 6.12 4.52
N LYS A 150 -4.47 6.81 5.66
CA LYS A 150 -5.32 7.99 5.74
C LYS A 150 -4.81 9.13 4.87
N GLU A 151 -3.51 9.46 4.96
CA GLU A 151 -2.89 10.55 4.22
C GLU A 151 -2.74 10.25 2.71
N LEU A 152 -2.68 8.97 2.34
CA LEU A 152 -2.72 8.51 0.95
C LEU A 152 -4.15 8.30 0.44
N GLU A 153 -5.18 8.57 1.25
CA GLU A 153 -6.60 8.39 0.93
C GLU A 153 -6.90 6.98 0.37
N CYS A 154 -6.24 5.97 0.91
CA CYS A 154 -6.39 4.59 0.49
C CYS A 154 -6.77 3.67 1.66
N LYS A 155 -7.25 2.47 1.36
CA LYS A 155 -7.64 1.51 2.39
C LYS A 155 -6.41 0.94 3.10
N LEU A 156 -6.49 0.84 4.43
CA LEU A 156 -5.59 0.00 5.21
C LEU A 156 -6.13 -1.44 5.23
N VAL A 157 -5.37 -2.36 4.67
CA VAL A 157 -5.62 -3.81 4.75
C VAL A 157 -4.64 -4.37 5.77
N LYS A 158 -5.16 -4.89 6.89
CA LYS A 158 -4.33 -5.37 7.99
C LYS A 158 -4.53 -6.86 8.21
N PHE A 159 -3.40 -7.59 8.35
CA PHE A 159 -3.36 -8.99 8.79
C PHE A 159 -2.40 -9.14 9.98
N ASP A 160 -2.84 -9.81 11.02
CA ASP A 160 -2.01 -10.20 12.15
C ASP A 160 -1.38 -11.57 11.86
N MET A 161 -0.06 -11.59 11.74
CA MET A 161 0.66 -12.81 11.37
C MET A 161 0.65 -13.87 12.50
N SER A 162 0.27 -13.51 13.71
CA SER A 162 0.05 -14.49 14.78
C SER A 162 -1.10 -15.47 14.46
N GLU A 163 -2.04 -15.08 13.60
CA GLU A 163 -3.12 -15.96 13.12
C GLU A 163 -2.65 -16.94 12.02
N TYR A 164 -1.46 -16.69 11.43
CA TYR A 164 -0.90 -17.43 10.29
C TYR A 164 0.42 -18.14 10.66
N MET A 165 0.55 -18.59 11.90
CA MET A 165 1.73 -19.32 12.41
C MET A 165 1.84 -20.73 11.86
N GLU A 166 0.70 -21.34 11.54
CA GLU A 166 0.63 -22.73 11.12
C GLU A 166 0.45 -22.85 9.59
N LYS A 167 1.07 -23.86 9.01
CA LYS A 167 1.05 -24.10 7.57
C LYS A 167 -0.36 -24.13 6.96
N HIS A 168 -1.33 -24.72 7.67
CA HIS A 168 -2.70 -24.79 7.18
C HIS A 168 -3.44 -23.43 7.23
N SER A 169 -3.00 -22.49 8.05
CA SER A 169 -3.60 -21.14 8.09
C SER A 169 -3.18 -20.28 6.91
N VAL A 170 -2.05 -20.60 6.25
CA VAL A 170 -1.56 -19.91 5.06
C VAL A 170 -2.58 -20.01 3.92
N SER A 171 -3.27 -21.14 3.79
CA SER A 171 -4.33 -21.31 2.78
C SER A 171 -5.51 -20.34 2.95
N LYS A 172 -5.76 -19.82 4.15
CA LYS A 172 -6.76 -18.76 4.36
C LYS A 172 -6.30 -17.42 3.77
N LEU A 173 -4.98 -17.19 3.79
CA LEU A 173 -4.39 -15.93 3.31
C LEU A 173 -4.31 -15.86 1.77
N ILE A 174 -3.89 -16.96 1.13
CA ILE A 174 -3.61 -17.02 -0.32
C ILE A 174 -4.53 -17.97 -1.10
N GLY A 175 -5.50 -18.59 -0.44
CA GLY A 175 -6.42 -19.57 -1.02
C GLY A 175 -5.92 -21.01 -0.91
N ALA A 176 -6.85 -21.96 -1.02
CA ALA A 176 -6.58 -23.38 -1.04
C ALA A 176 -6.85 -23.96 -2.45
N PRO A 177 -6.01 -24.88 -2.94
CA PRO A 177 -6.28 -25.58 -4.19
C PRO A 177 -7.61 -26.34 -4.13
N PRO A 178 -8.31 -26.49 -5.27
CA PRO A 178 -9.53 -27.29 -5.34
C PRO A 178 -9.30 -28.70 -4.78
N GLY A 179 -10.22 -29.17 -3.92
CA GLY A 179 -10.17 -30.51 -3.32
C GLY A 179 -9.49 -30.59 -1.94
N TYR A 180 -8.92 -29.51 -1.44
CA TYR A 180 -8.38 -29.45 -0.08
C TYR A 180 -9.44 -28.95 0.93
N VAL A 181 -9.35 -29.42 2.19
CA VAL A 181 -10.17 -28.92 3.30
C VAL A 181 -9.86 -27.43 3.50
N GLY A 182 -10.86 -26.58 3.32
CA GLY A 182 -10.72 -25.11 3.34
C GLY A 182 -11.00 -24.44 1.99
N HIS A 183 -11.27 -25.20 0.92
CA HIS A 183 -11.79 -24.65 -0.32
C HIS A 183 -13.26 -24.24 -0.08
N ALA A 184 -13.42 -22.96 0.29
CA ALA A 184 -14.75 -22.35 0.44
C ALA A 184 -15.08 -21.55 -0.82
N GLU A 185 -16.35 -21.40 -1.13
CA GLU A 185 -16.79 -20.47 -2.18
C GLU A 185 -16.62 -19.02 -1.71
N GLY A 186 -16.28 -18.11 -2.62
CA GLY A 186 -16.12 -16.68 -2.36
C GLY A 186 -14.73 -16.27 -1.92
N LYS A 187 -14.64 -15.21 -1.10
CA LYS A 187 -13.37 -14.59 -0.67
C LYS A 187 -12.41 -15.56 0.05
N LEU A 188 -12.93 -16.50 0.83
CA LEU A 188 -12.11 -17.50 1.53
C LEU A 188 -11.45 -18.49 0.58
N GLY A 189 -12.11 -18.87 -0.51
CA GLY A 189 -11.55 -19.78 -1.52
C GLY A 189 -10.44 -19.13 -2.35
N GLN A 190 -10.54 -17.84 -2.61
CA GLN A 190 -9.53 -17.07 -3.33
C GLN A 190 -8.33 -16.72 -2.43
N GLY A 191 -8.51 -16.68 -1.10
CA GLY A 191 -7.55 -16.19 -0.12
C GLY A 191 -7.84 -14.74 0.28
N LEU A 192 -7.91 -14.51 1.60
CA LEU A 192 -8.33 -13.22 2.15
C LEU A 192 -7.45 -12.06 1.68
N MET A 193 -6.12 -12.24 1.67
CA MET A 193 -5.18 -11.20 1.26
C MET A 193 -5.36 -10.87 -0.23
N LEU A 194 -5.49 -11.88 -1.09
CA LEU A 194 -5.67 -11.67 -2.51
C LEU A 194 -7.00 -10.99 -2.82
N ALA A 195 -8.09 -11.41 -2.14
CA ALA A 195 -9.41 -10.81 -2.32
C ALA A 195 -9.44 -9.35 -1.88
N GLU A 196 -8.83 -9.02 -0.72
CA GLU A 196 -8.78 -7.65 -0.20
C GLU A 196 -7.95 -6.72 -1.10
N VAL A 197 -6.80 -7.18 -1.61
CA VAL A 197 -5.97 -6.40 -2.54
C VAL A 197 -6.65 -6.26 -3.90
N GLU A 198 -7.37 -7.26 -4.37
CA GLU A 198 -8.12 -7.16 -5.62
C GLU A 198 -9.27 -6.16 -5.54
N GLU A 199 -9.99 -6.13 -4.41
CA GLU A 199 -11.02 -5.12 -4.17
C GLU A 199 -10.43 -3.71 -3.99
N ASN A 200 -9.22 -3.62 -3.45
CA ASN A 200 -8.54 -2.36 -3.16
C ASN A 200 -7.11 -2.40 -3.72
N PRO A 201 -6.95 -2.29 -5.05
CA PRO A 201 -5.64 -2.43 -5.69
C PRO A 201 -4.64 -1.34 -5.32
N ASN A 202 -5.13 -0.24 -4.76
CA ASN A 202 -4.31 0.83 -4.19
C ASN A 202 -4.58 0.87 -2.69
N CYS A 203 -3.75 0.18 -1.92
CA CYS A 203 -3.91 0.08 -0.47
C CYS A 203 -2.55 0.09 0.25
N VAL A 204 -2.59 0.36 1.54
CA VAL A 204 -1.50 0.04 2.45
C VAL A 204 -1.80 -1.35 3.02
N LEU A 205 -0.96 -2.33 2.68
CA LEU A 205 -1.03 -3.69 3.21
C LEU A 205 -0.09 -3.80 4.41
N LEU A 206 -0.68 -3.96 5.58
CA LEU A 206 0.05 -4.13 6.84
C LEU A 206 0.02 -5.59 7.29
N LEU A 207 1.21 -6.18 7.39
CA LEU A 207 1.42 -7.49 7.99
C LEU A 207 2.05 -7.28 9.37
N ASP A 208 1.24 -7.45 10.41
CA ASP A 208 1.66 -7.19 11.79
C ASP A 208 2.35 -8.43 12.38
N GLU A 209 3.48 -8.25 13.08
CA GLU A 209 4.30 -9.30 13.70
C GLU A 209 4.76 -10.39 12.72
N VAL A 210 5.37 -9.99 11.61
CA VAL A 210 5.78 -10.87 10.50
C VAL A 210 6.74 -12.00 10.94
N GLU A 211 7.46 -11.84 12.04
CA GLU A 211 8.31 -12.88 12.64
C GLU A 211 7.52 -14.08 13.17
N LYS A 212 6.22 -13.96 13.37
CA LYS A 212 5.34 -15.06 13.80
C LYS A 212 4.77 -15.86 12.65
N ALA A 213 4.86 -15.33 11.43
CA ALA A 213 4.31 -15.98 10.25
C ALA A 213 4.96 -17.32 9.96
N ALA A 214 4.18 -18.27 9.44
CA ALA A 214 4.73 -19.50 8.89
C ALA A 214 5.74 -19.21 7.76
N PRO A 215 6.80 -20.04 7.59
CA PRO A 215 7.81 -19.83 6.55
C PRO A 215 7.22 -19.71 5.13
N GLU A 216 6.13 -20.39 4.86
CA GLU A 216 5.43 -20.34 3.59
C GLU A 216 4.87 -18.95 3.28
N VAL A 217 4.44 -18.18 4.29
CA VAL A 217 4.01 -16.78 4.12
C VAL A 217 5.17 -15.93 3.64
N LEU A 218 6.36 -16.10 4.24
CA LEU A 218 7.56 -15.37 3.83
C LEU A 218 7.94 -15.66 2.38
N GLN A 219 7.78 -16.93 1.92
CA GLN A 219 8.01 -17.29 0.52
C GLN A 219 7.04 -16.61 -0.44
N VAL A 220 5.76 -16.51 -0.05
CA VAL A 220 4.74 -15.79 -0.82
C VAL A 220 5.08 -14.30 -0.91
N LEU A 221 5.54 -13.70 0.18
CA LEU A 221 5.94 -12.30 0.21
C LEU A 221 7.16 -12.01 -0.68
N LEU A 222 8.10 -12.96 -0.81
CA LEU A 222 9.21 -12.85 -1.76
C LEU A 222 8.68 -12.66 -3.18
N GLN A 223 7.71 -13.48 -3.61
CA GLN A 223 7.12 -13.37 -4.94
C GLN A 223 6.42 -12.02 -5.13
N VAL A 224 5.68 -11.56 -4.13
CA VAL A 224 5.02 -10.23 -4.17
C VAL A 224 6.05 -9.10 -4.33
N MET A 225 7.17 -9.15 -3.59
CA MET A 225 8.21 -8.13 -3.63
C MET A 225 9.03 -8.14 -4.92
N ASP A 226 9.19 -9.31 -5.57
CA ASP A 226 9.95 -9.45 -6.81
C ASP A 226 9.13 -9.10 -8.05
N ASP A 227 7.96 -9.73 -8.17
CA ASP A 227 7.15 -9.68 -9.39
C ASP A 227 5.99 -8.67 -9.31
N GLY A 228 5.71 -8.12 -8.11
CA GLY A 228 4.54 -7.27 -7.86
C GLY A 228 3.21 -7.95 -8.17
N ARG A 229 3.22 -9.29 -8.22
CA ARG A 229 2.04 -10.11 -8.55
C ARG A 229 2.09 -11.40 -7.77
N LEU A 230 0.91 -11.91 -7.45
CA LEU A 230 0.78 -13.21 -6.81
C LEU A 230 -0.35 -14.00 -7.45
N THR A 231 -0.04 -15.22 -7.87
CA THR A 231 -1.05 -16.15 -8.39
C THR A 231 -1.59 -16.99 -7.24
N GLY A 232 -2.88 -16.84 -6.96
CA GLY A 232 -3.56 -17.61 -5.93
C GLY A 232 -3.78 -19.07 -6.33
N ALA A 233 -4.22 -19.88 -5.39
CA ALA A 233 -4.48 -21.30 -5.59
C ALA A 233 -5.56 -21.59 -6.65
N THR A 234 -6.41 -20.62 -6.95
CA THR A 234 -7.43 -20.68 -8.02
C THR A 234 -6.89 -20.42 -9.43
N GLY A 235 -5.58 -20.11 -9.55
CA GLY A 235 -4.95 -19.72 -10.81
C GLY A 235 -5.15 -18.24 -11.19
N LYS A 236 -5.89 -17.48 -10.38
CA LYS A 236 -6.07 -16.03 -10.58
C LYS A 236 -4.87 -15.25 -10.07
N THR A 237 -4.37 -14.32 -10.87
CA THR A 237 -3.24 -13.46 -10.53
C THR A 237 -3.72 -12.11 -10.03
N THR A 238 -3.31 -11.73 -8.82
CA THR A 238 -3.59 -10.43 -8.20
C THR A 238 -2.36 -9.51 -8.34
N ASP A 239 -2.60 -8.24 -8.68
CA ASP A 239 -1.57 -7.22 -8.92
C ASP A 239 -1.33 -6.40 -7.64
N PHE A 240 -0.07 -6.33 -7.20
CA PHE A 240 0.39 -5.60 -6.02
C PHE A 240 1.24 -4.36 -6.37
N THR A 241 1.34 -4.00 -7.64
CA THR A 241 2.24 -2.91 -8.09
C THR A 241 1.87 -1.54 -7.53
N ASN A 242 0.61 -1.33 -7.12
CA ASN A 242 0.16 -0.10 -6.49
C ASN A 242 -0.03 -0.24 -4.96
N VAL A 243 0.49 -1.29 -4.36
CA VAL A 243 0.39 -1.55 -2.91
C VAL A 243 1.63 -1.01 -2.20
N VAL A 244 1.44 -0.38 -1.04
CA VAL A 244 2.52 -0.12 -0.08
C VAL A 244 2.52 -1.25 0.93
N LEU A 245 3.55 -2.10 0.90
CA LEU A 245 3.69 -3.24 1.81
C LEU A 245 4.45 -2.81 3.06
N LEU A 246 3.77 -2.84 4.20
CA LEU A 246 4.35 -2.61 5.52
C LEU A 246 4.36 -3.91 6.32
N MET A 247 5.51 -4.28 6.83
CA MET A 247 5.68 -5.43 7.71
C MET A 247 6.18 -4.92 9.06
N THR A 248 5.53 -5.27 10.16
CA THR A 248 6.03 -4.92 11.48
C THR A 248 6.74 -6.10 12.13
N SER A 249 7.74 -5.81 12.94
CA SER A 249 8.44 -6.80 13.72
C SER A 249 8.87 -6.24 15.08
N ASN A 250 8.82 -7.11 16.10
CA ASN A 250 9.32 -6.82 17.45
C ASN A 250 10.71 -7.45 17.70
N LEU A 251 11.35 -7.97 16.65
CA LEU A 251 12.71 -8.54 16.74
C LEU A 251 13.71 -7.51 17.26
N GLY A 252 14.64 -7.97 18.09
CA GLY A 252 15.66 -7.13 18.72
C GLY A 252 15.23 -6.42 20.01
N ALA A 253 13.92 -6.18 20.19
CA ALA A 253 13.44 -5.50 21.41
C ALA A 253 13.69 -6.31 22.69
N ALA A 254 13.51 -7.63 22.66
CA ALA A 254 13.76 -8.52 23.78
C ALA A 254 15.26 -8.68 24.10
N ASP A 255 16.10 -8.66 23.09
CA ASP A 255 17.56 -8.79 23.27
C ASP A 255 18.18 -7.49 23.76
N ALA A 256 17.66 -6.35 23.37
CA ALA A 256 18.06 -5.04 23.89
C ALA A 256 17.71 -4.86 25.39
N GLU A 257 16.71 -5.57 25.89
CA GLU A 257 16.40 -5.60 27.35
C GLU A 257 17.32 -6.53 28.14
N LYS A 258 17.73 -7.67 27.55
CA LYS A 258 18.67 -8.60 28.17
C LYS A 258 20.10 -8.04 28.26
N LEU A 259 20.54 -7.26 27.28
CA LEU A 259 21.87 -6.64 27.26
C LEU A 259 22.08 -5.51 28.28
N LYS A 260 21.02 -5.02 28.92
CA LYS A 260 21.15 -4.07 30.04
C LYS A 260 21.81 -4.69 31.31
N ILE A 261 22.01 -6.00 31.36
CA ILE A 261 22.57 -6.73 32.52
C ILE A 261 24.05 -7.08 32.31
N GLY A 262 24.65 -6.79 31.14
CA GLY A 262 26.04 -7.14 30.81
C GLY A 262 26.89 -5.92 30.42
N PHE A 263 28.12 -5.82 30.97
CA PHE A 263 29.13 -4.79 30.69
C PHE A 263 29.70 -4.96 29.26
N GLY A 264 29.00 -4.47 28.22
CA GLY A 264 29.50 -4.43 26.86
C GLY A 264 28.98 -3.21 26.10
N LYS A 265 29.88 -2.37 25.58
CA LYS A 265 29.58 -1.22 24.72
C LYS A 265 29.14 -1.66 23.30
N ASN A 266 28.09 -2.47 23.16
CA ASN A 266 27.45 -2.64 21.85
C ASN A 266 26.32 -1.61 21.75
N THR A 267 26.39 -0.75 20.76
CA THR A 267 25.37 0.27 20.52
C THR A 267 24.04 -0.44 20.18
N LYS A 268 22.93 0.07 20.71
CA LYS A 268 21.55 -0.45 20.47
C LYS A 268 21.24 -0.67 18.99
N THR A 269 21.96 0.01 18.11
CA THR A 269 21.84 -0.06 16.66
C THR A 269 22.24 -1.43 16.10
N ASP A 270 23.24 -2.09 16.71
CA ASP A 270 23.77 -3.36 16.20
C ASP A 270 22.87 -4.55 16.54
N THR A 271 22.11 -4.46 17.63
CA THR A 271 21.29 -5.56 18.14
C THR A 271 20.05 -5.83 17.29
N ASP A 272 19.34 -4.77 16.87
CA ASP A 272 18.12 -4.93 16.05
C ASP A 272 18.48 -5.39 14.63
N VAL A 273 19.58 -4.84 14.08
CA VAL A 273 20.10 -5.27 12.78
C VAL A 273 20.57 -6.73 12.83
N ALA A 274 21.23 -7.14 13.91
CA ALA A 274 21.66 -8.52 14.12
C ALA A 274 20.47 -9.47 14.25
N ALA A 275 19.42 -9.10 14.99
CA ALA A 275 18.21 -9.89 15.13
C ALA A 275 17.47 -10.07 13.80
N VAL A 276 17.33 -9.00 13.01
CA VAL A 276 16.76 -9.08 11.66
C VAL A 276 17.60 -9.96 10.74
N LYS A 277 18.94 -9.85 10.83
CA LYS A 277 19.87 -10.68 10.04
C LYS A 277 19.83 -12.16 10.43
N SER A 278 19.60 -12.48 11.68
CA SER A 278 19.52 -13.87 12.16
C SER A 278 18.17 -14.52 11.82
N PHE A 279 17.09 -13.76 11.79
CA PHE A 279 15.74 -14.29 11.55
C PHE A 279 15.40 -14.39 10.05
N PHE A 280 15.58 -13.30 9.30
CA PHE A 280 15.24 -13.26 7.89
C PHE A 280 16.42 -13.71 7.01
N THR A 281 16.12 -14.54 6.02
CA THR A 281 17.13 -14.99 5.05
C THR A 281 17.73 -13.80 4.30
N PRO A 282 18.97 -13.90 3.79
CA PRO A 282 19.57 -12.86 2.95
C PRO A 282 18.69 -12.49 1.76
N GLU A 283 18.04 -13.48 1.16
CA GLU A 283 17.14 -13.31 0.04
C GLU A 283 15.96 -12.39 0.41
N PHE A 284 15.27 -12.67 1.51
CA PHE A 284 14.16 -11.86 1.98
C PHE A 284 14.59 -10.41 2.28
N ARG A 285 15.73 -10.24 2.94
CA ARG A 285 16.26 -8.91 3.27
C ARG A 285 16.63 -8.06 2.05
N ASN A 286 17.12 -8.69 0.99
CA ASN A 286 17.50 -8.01 -0.25
C ASN A 286 16.29 -7.55 -1.08
N ARG A 287 15.07 -8.03 -0.77
CA ARG A 287 13.82 -7.62 -1.41
C ARG A 287 13.10 -6.49 -0.67
N ILE A 288 13.47 -6.25 0.58
CA ILE A 288 12.95 -5.14 1.38
C ILE A 288 13.63 -3.84 0.94
N ASP A 289 12.86 -2.82 0.61
CA ASP A 289 13.39 -1.52 0.19
C ASP A 289 14.07 -0.78 1.34
N ALA A 290 13.48 -0.83 2.53
CA ALA A 290 14.08 -0.27 3.73
C ALA A 290 13.68 -1.02 5.00
N VAL A 291 14.65 -1.24 5.87
CA VAL A 291 14.43 -1.63 7.27
C VAL A 291 14.39 -0.34 8.10
N ILE A 292 13.25 -0.06 8.68
CA ILE A 292 12.93 1.21 9.34
C ILE A 292 12.81 0.96 10.83
N ARG A 293 13.61 1.68 11.60
CA ARG A 293 13.69 1.52 13.04
C ARG A 293 12.76 2.49 13.75
N PHE A 294 11.99 1.94 14.70
CA PHE A 294 11.17 2.69 15.62
C PHE A 294 11.82 2.70 17.01
N ASN A 295 12.12 3.89 17.48
CA ASN A 295 12.77 4.08 18.77
C ASN A 295 11.75 4.04 19.92
N LYS A 296 12.22 3.69 21.15
CA LYS A 296 11.39 3.86 22.36
C LYS A 296 10.98 5.31 22.49
N LEU A 297 9.70 5.53 22.82
CA LEU A 297 9.17 6.88 23.02
C LEU A 297 9.70 7.45 24.35
N ASP A 298 10.19 8.68 24.29
CA ASP A 298 10.55 9.44 25.47
C ASP A 298 9.31 9.93 26.22
N LYS A 299 9.45 10.20 27.52
CA LYS A 299 8.33 10.63 28.37
C LYS A 299 7.59 11.85 27.82
N SER A 300 8.33 12.83 27.28
CA SER A 300 7.76 14.03 26.67
C SER A 300 6.91 13.74 25.43
N VAL A 301 7.26 12.71 24.66
CA VAL A 301 6.48 12.25 23.49
C VAL A 301 5.22 11.55 23.96
N VAL A 302 5.32 10.71 24.99
CA VAL A 302 4.14 10.02 25.57
C VAL A 302 3.13 11.04 26.10
N GLU A 303 3.58 12.11 26.75
CA GLU A 303 2.72 13.20 27.23
C GLU A 303 1.97 13.89 26.08
N LYS A 304 2.62 14.12 24.94
CA LYS A 304 1.97 14.67 23.74
C LYS A 304 0.90 13.72 23.16
N ILE A 305 1.18 12.42 23.15
CA ILE A 305 0.23 11.40 22.69
C ILE A 305 -1.01 11.37 23.59
N VAL A 306 -0.82 11.38 24.91
CA VAL A 306 -1.92 11.40 25.88
C VAL A 306 -2.79 12.65 25.72
N LYS A 307 -2.15 13.82 25.57
CA LYS A 307 -2.87 15.08 25.36
C LYS A 307 -3.74 15.03 24.10
N ARG A 308 -3.17 14.54 22.99
CA ARG A 308 -3.92 14.38 21.74
C ARG A 308 -5.12 13.44 21.90
N LEU A 309 -4.95 12.30 22.56
CA LEU A 309 -6.05 11.37 22.81
C LEU A 309 -7.15 11.97 23.69
N GLN A 310 -6.80 12.90 24.58
CA GLN A 310 -7.78 13.67 25.37
C GLN A 310 -8.54 14.70 24.52
N ASP A 311 -7.88 15.28 23.51
CA ASP A 311 -8.51 16.26 22.60
C ASP A 311 -9.42 15.57 21.56
N GLU A 312 -9.29 14.27 21.34
CA GLU A 312 -10.12 13.47 20.42
C GLU A 312 -11.39 12.89 21.08
N ILE A 313 -11.53 12.97 22.41
CA ILE A 313 -12.70 12.54 23.21
C ILE A 313 -13.63 13.71 23.46
#